data_f951e17ae45bae1ba50f79b951fbff55
#
_entry.id   f951e17ae45bae1ba50f79b951fbff55
#
_cell.length_a   1.000
_cell.length_b   1.000
_cell.length_c   1.000
_cell.angle_alpha   90.00
_cell.angle_beta   90.00
_cell.angle_gamma   90.00
#
_symmetry.space_group_name_H-M   'P 1'
#
loop_
_entity.id
_entity.type
_entity.pdbx_description
1 polymer ?
#
loop_
_entity_poly.entity_id
_entity_poly.type
_entity_poly.pdbx_seq_one_letter_code
_entity_poly.pdbx_strand_id
1 'polypeptide(L)'
;VLLRPSYQNEIKSEATILLTKSYQSTKVDSIVQKNPELKIIRTIEAVPYPNSSILKSWYDLSEENISFIIGQGLPSHALELIHIKAFQFTPAPLPRGVIKLIIPNDIYVNDQRQIQGTFNGKEKTKLKLVGPGGVEDSVTLGKGEISFSLTFAPKQSGKFIYSLVAEASSTSTEQLPIEVLPERHLRILFIQKFPTAEVRFLKNFLSEKNHEVILRYQTSKSNFDYEYSNAPRMQIDGLRSNLLSSFDLLFIDQKSYAALSSYEKSDLSKSIRNGLGVIFFIGDAKDKAVNEFLHIKAKADSKDTVHIHLSSSHDYVLPVSSLEWQNDVSVIAATKNKSRVLSGYSFSGEGKIGVQFIQETYRLGMQGNVRDYSSLWTTLISNTARAEESNFKLKLTMPFPYYSNEPIDISAISSGLQPALYSDSIQISMKENASVEDYWTGRSWAGKPGWHRLHIAQDSTQLNYFVSDTSEWRALKVANQMMDNKLSQKIPVSNVKNLSEQKPVSLFLFYFIFLFSSAFLWLAPKIS
;
A
#
# COMPACT_ATOMS: atom_id res chain seq x y z
N VAL A 1 5.21 32.75 -36.55
CA VAL A 1 5.48 32.74 -35.08
C VAL A 1 5.69 34.18 -34.68
N LEU A 2 4.66 34.83 -34.14
CA LEU A 2 4.77 36.18 -33.61
C LEU A 2 5.55 36.12 -32.30
N LEU A 3 6.80 36.60 -32.31
CA LEU A 3 7.58 36.87 -31.11
C LEU A 3 6.79 37.86 -30.24
N ARG A 4 6.28 37.39 -29.11
CA ARG A 4 5.71 38.28 -28.10
C ARG A 4 6.84 38.68 -27.16
N PRO A 5 7.37 39.89 -27.25
CA PRO A 5 8.39 40.36 -26.32
C PRO A 5 7.80 40.37 -24.91
N SER A 6 8.56 39.89 -23.95
CA SER A 6 8.21 39.87 -22.53
C SER A 6 9.24 40.69 -21.76
N TYR A 7 8.81 41.31 -20.69
CA TYR A 7 9.70 41.98 -19.74
C TYR A 7 9.67 41.28 -18.38
N GLN A 8 10.78 41.29 -17.69
CA GLN A 8 10.86 40.79 -16.33
C GLN A 8 10.20 41.83 -15.40
N ASN A 9 9.10 41.40 -14.78
CA ASN A 9 8.45 42.18 -13.74
C ASN A 9 8.91 41.65 -12.40
N GLU A 10 9.59 42.43 -11.58
CA GLU A 10 9.89 42.09 -10.21
C GLU A 10 8.60 42.16 -9.39
N ILE A 11 8.01 41.02 -9.13
CA ILE A 11 6.88 40.95 -8.20
C ILE A 11 7.47 40.95 -6.79
N LYS A 12 7.38 42.04 -6.07
CA LYS A 12 7.39 42.03 -4.62
C LYS A 12 6.10 41.35 -4.14
N SER A 13 6.00 40.02 -4.27
CA SER A 13 4.89 39.31 -3.64
C SER A 13 5.13 39.31 -2.14
N GLU A 14 4.31 40.01 -1.41
CA GLU A 14 4.33 39.99 0.05
C GLU A 14 4.22 38.55 0.52
N ALA A 15 5.18 38.12 1.34
CA ALA A 15 5.14 36.79 1.92
C ALA A 15 3.91 36.64 2.81
N THR A 16 3.23 35.53 2.72
CA THR A 16 1.94 35.31 3.38
C THR A 16 2.03 34.21 4.44
N ILE A 17 1.46 34.46 5.62
CA ILE A 17 1.18 33.44 6.64
C ILE A 17 -0.24 32.93 6.44
N LEU A 18 -0.39 31.63 6.30
CA LEU A 18 -1.70 30.97 6.30
C LEU A 18 -1.97 30.31 7.64
N LEU A 19 -3.00 30.80 8.33
CA LEU A 19 -3.48 30.23 9.58
C LEU A 19 -4.57 29.19 9.30
N THR A 20 -4.36 27.99 9.81
CA THR A 20 -5.32 26.90 9.71
C THR A 20 -5.84 26.54 11.11
N LYS A 21 -6.86 25.72 11.19
CA LYS A 21 -7.50 25.32 12.47
C LYS A 21 -6.49 24.92 13.55
N SER A 22 -6.76 25.28 14.79
CA SER A 22 -5.94 24.97 15.98
C SER A 22 -4.51 25.52 15.94
N TYR A 23 -4.26 26.60 15.20
CA TYR A 23 -2.97 27.28 15.26
C TYR A 23 -2.72 27.87 16.68
N GLN A 24 -1.45 28.02 17.04
CA GLN A 24 -1.03 28.63 18.31
C GLN A 24 -0.67 30.10 18.09
N SER A 25 -1.37 31.03 18.72
CA SER A 25 -1.14 32.47 18.54
C SER A 25 0.29 32.88 18.89
N THR A 26 0.87 32.32 19.96
CA THR A 26 2.24 32.60 20.37
C THR A 26 3.30 32.29 19.28
N LYS A 27 3.05 31.27 18.47
CA LYS A 27 3.91 30.93 17.33
C LYS A 27 3.74 31.94 16.19
N VAL A 28 2.51 32.41 15.95
CA VAL A 28 2.22 33.45 14.96
C VAL A 28 2.89 34.75 15.39
N ASP A 29 2.71 35.17 16.67
CA ASP A 29 3.31 36.39 17.21
C ASP A 29 4.82 36.40 17.03
N SER A 30 5.49 35.29 17.30
CA SER A 30 6.95 35.18 17.15
C SER A 30 7.43 35.32 15.70
N ILE A 31 6.62 34.92 14.71
CA ILE A 31 6.94 35.04 13.29
C ILE A 31 6.65 36.48 12.81
N VAL A 32 5.51 37.04 13.21
CA VAL A 32 5.09 38.41 12.85
C VAL A 32 6.05 39.44 13.44
N GLN A 33 6.52 39.26 14.70
CA GLN A 33 7.52 40.14 15.31
C GLN A 33 8.82 40.21 14.51
N LYS A 34 9.22 39.09 13.89
CA LYS A 34 10.43 39.04 13.05
C LYS A 34 10.22 39.58 11.64
N ASN A 35 8.99 39.58 11.18
CA ASN A 35 8.61 39.95 9.82
C ASN A 35 7.27 40.72 9.81
N PRO A 36 7.25 41.98 10.20
CA PRO A 36 6.01 42.77 10.39
C PRO A 36 5.25 43.03 9.08
N GLU A 37 5.87 42.89 7.91
CA GLU A 37 5.27 43.12 6.60
C GLU A 37 4.52 41.90 6.04
N LEU A 38 4.43 40.81 6.81
CA LEU A 38 3.76 39.57 6.36
C LEU A 38 2.24 39.79 6.28
N LYS A 39 1.66 39.45 5.13
CA LYS A 39 0.21 39.29 4.98
C LYS A 39 -0.29 38.10 5.77
N ILE A 40 -1.40 38.24 6.47
CA ILE A 40 -1.98 37.14 7.26
C ILE A 40 -3.32 36.74 6.66
N ILE A 41 -3.43 35.49 6.25
CA ILE A 41 -4.67 34.89 5.75
C ILE A 41 -5.03 33.72 6.65
N ARG A 42 -6.31 33.48 6.86
CA ARG A 42 -6.80 32.36 7.64
C ARG A 42 -7.87 31.56 6.90
N THR A 43 -7.93 30.27 7.15
CA THR A 43 -9.06 29.45 6.72
C THR A 43 -10.31 29.82 7.54
N ILE A 44 -11.49 29.50 7.01
CA ILE A 44 -12.77 29.81 7.67
C ILE A 44 -12.89 29.16 9.06
N GLU A 45 -12.26 27.98 9.24
CA GLU A 45 -12.27 27.23 10.50
C GLU A 45 -11.24 27.71 11.53
N ALA A 46 -10.31 28.57 11.12
CA ALA A 46 -9.32 29.13 12.02
C ALA A 46 -9.90 30.28 12.85
N VAL A 47 -9.53 30.33 14.11
CA VAL A 47 -9.91 31.43 15.02
C VAL A 47 -9.43 32.76 14.41
N PRO A 48 -10.18 33.86 14.51
CA PRO A 48 -9.73 35.19 14.05
C PRO A 48 -8.42 35.61 14.71
N TYR A 49 -7.52 36.16 13.90
CA TYR A 49 -6.26 36.78 14.33
C TYR A 49 -6.27 38.25 13.89
N PRO A 50 -5.68 39.20 14.65
CA PRO A 50 -5.65 40.62 14.27
C PRO A 50 -5.12 40.81 12.84
N ASN A 51 -5.79 41.67 12.09
CA ASN A 51 -5.46 41.99 10.69
C ASN A 51 -5.44 40.82 9.72
N SER A 52 -6.08 39.69 10.05
CA SER A 52 -6.18 38.53 9.17
C SER A 52 -7.39 38.62 8.22
N SER A 53 -7.19 38.33 6.96
CA SER A 53 -8.25 38.13 5.97
C SER A 53 -8.68 36.65 5.91
N ILE A 54 -9.93 36.41 5.45
CA ILE A 54 -10.43 35.04 5.28
C ILE A 54 -10.14 34.56 3.87
N LEU A 55 -9.58 33.36 3.74
CA LEU A 55 -9.47 32.65 2.47
C LEU A 55 -10.87 32.23 2.00
N LYS A 56 -11.33 32.75 0.88
CA LYS A 56 -12.69 32.48 0.36
C LYS A 56 -12.78 31.17 -0.39
N SER A 57 -11.71 30.83 -1.13
CA SER A 57 -11.60 29.61 -1.92
C SER A 57 -10.20 29.04 -1.85
N TRP A 58 -10.05 27.72 -1.99
CA TRP A 58 -8.73 27.11 -2.14
C TRP A 58 -8.00 27.59 -3.40
N TYR A 59 -8.72 27.97 -4.45
CA TYR A 59 -8.11 28.51 -5.68
C TYR A 59 -7.36 29.82 -5.44
N ASP A 60 -7.75 30.61 -4.44
CA ASP A 60 -7.06 31.85 -4.08
C ASP A 60 -5.61 31.59 -3.61
N LEU A 61 -5.30 30.35 -3.17
CA LEU A 61 -3.92 29.97 -2.77
C LEU A 61 -2.92 30.02 -3.93
N SER A 62 -3.38 29.86 -5.16
CA SER A 62 -2.50 29.93 -6.34
C SER A 62 -1.95 31.35 -6.59
N GLU A 63 -2.69 32.37 -6.14
CA GLU A 63 -2.33 33.78 -6.28
C GLU A 63 -1.47 34.28 -5.11
N GLU A 64 -1.49 33.58 -3.98
CA GLU A 64 -0.81 33.99 -2.75
C GLU A 64 0.62 33.41 -2.66
N ASN A 65 1.53 34.22 -2.08
CA ASN A 65 2.90 33.77 -1.80
C ASN A 65 2.99 33.17 -0.40
N ILE A 66 2.47 31.95 -0.24
CA ILE A 66 2.45 31.26 1.06
C ILE A 66 3.87 30.89 1.47
N SER A 67 4.36 31.50 2.55
CA SER A 67 5.68 31.24 3.13
C SER A 67 5.59 30.44 4.44
N PHE A 68 4.49 30.58 5.17
CA PHE A 68 4.24 29.87 6.42
C PHE A 68 2.83 29.31 6.45
N ILE A 69 2.71 28.04 6.88
CA ILE A 69 1.42 27.41 7.19
C ILE A 69 1.46 27.02 8.66
N ILE A 70 0.49 27.51 9.46
CA ILE A 70 0.47 27.27 10.92
C ILE A 70 -0.87 26.66 11.31
N GLY A 71 -0.84 25.53 12.06
CA GLY A 71 -2.03 24.83 12.54
C GLY A 71 -2.14 23.39 12.05
N GLN A 72 -3.35 22.96 11.66
CA GLN A 72 -3.59 21.61 11.16
C GLN A 72 -3.12 21.40 9.71
N GLY A 73 -2.72 22.47 9.01
CA GLY A 73 -2.29 22.42 7.61
C GLY A 73 -3.45 22.44 6.62
N LEU A 74 -3.15 22.15 5.37
CA LEU A 74 -4.09 22.12 4.25
C LEU A 74 -4.36 20.67 3.81
N PRO A 75 -5.56 20.36 3.33
CA PRO A 75 -5.83 19.08 2.70
C PRO A 75 -4.98 18.91 1.43
N SER A 76 -4.69 17.67 1.04
CA SER A 76 -3.74 17.34 -0.04
C SER A 76 -4.09 18.04 -1.36
N HIS A 77 -5.37 18.09 -1.73
CA HIS A 77 -5.83 18.78 -2.95
C HIS A 77 -5.62 20.31 -2.93
N ALA A 78 -5.62 20.92 -1.74
CA ALA A 78 -5.31 22.34 -1.60
C ALA A 78 -3.80 22.61 -1.60
N LEU A 79 -3.00 21.67 -1.08
CA LEU A 79 -1.54 21.72 -1.19
C LEU A 79 -1.05 21.70 -2.64
N GLU A 80 -1.74 20.99 -3.54
CA GLU A 80 -1.44 20.95 -4.96
C GLU A 80 -1.55 22.34 -5.62
N LEU A 81 -2.40 23.22 -5.10
CA LEU A 81 -2.59 24.58 -5.61
C LEU A 81 -1.47 25.54 -5.20
N ILE A 82 -0.71 25.20 -4.16
CA ILE A 82 0.49 25.94 -3.74
C ILE A 82 1.67 25.50 -4.62
N HIS A 83 1.60 25.77 -5.91
CA HIS A 83 2.62 25.33 -6.85
C HIS A 83 4.01 25.90 -6.53
N ILE A 84 4.99 24.98 -6.35
CA ILE A 84 6.45 25.22 -6.45
C ILE A 84 7.04 26.14 -5.38
N LYS A 85 6.25 26.78 -4.52
CA LYS A 85 6.77 27.72 -3.51
C LYS A 85 7.24 26.95 -2.26
N ALA A 86 8.44 27.28 -1.78
CA ALA A 86 8.93 26.77 -0.54
C ALA A 86 8.14 27.39 0.62
N PHE A 87 7.54 26.57 1.48
CA PHE A 87 6.87 27.01 2.69
C PHE A 87 7.36 26.27 3.91
N GLN A 88 7.26 26.90 5.07
CA GLN A 88 7.53 26.27 6.35
C GLN A 88 6.21 25.90 7.03
N PHE A 89 6.09 24.64 7.45
CA PHE A 89 4.92 24.17 8.18
C PHE A 89 5.18 24.13 9.69
N THR A 90 4.31 24.75 10.46
CA THR A 90 4.33 24.71 11.93
C THR A 90 3.07 23.99 12.41
N PRO A 91 3.16 22.70 12.81
CA PRO A 91 2.01 21.91 13.14
C PRO A 91 1.33 22.34 14.46
N ALA A 92 0.01 22.14 14.51
CA ALA A 92 -0.76 22.13 15.75
C ALA A 92 -0.38 20.91 16.62
N PRO A 93 -0.77 20.88 17.90
CA PRO A 93 -0.70 19.67 18.71
C PRO A 93 -1.51 18.53 18.06
N LEU A 94 -0.99 17.30 18.14
CA LEU A 94 -1.67 16.12 17.60
C LEU A 94 -3.04 15.93 18.28
N PRO A 95 -4.07 15.62 17.50
CA PRO A 95 -5.41 15.37 18.03
C PRO A 95 -5.42 14.09 18.88
N ARG A 96 -6.46 13.96 19.72
CA ARG A 96 -6.69 12.75 20.49
C ARG A 96 -7.45 11.73 19.66
N GLY A 97 -7.14 10.46 19.85
CA GLY A 97 -7.74 9.34 19.13
C GLY A 97 -6.72 8.58 18.31
N VAL A 98 -7.18 7.85 17.33
CA VAL A 98 -6.33 7.13 16.38
C VAL A 98 -5.70 8.14 15.42
N ILE A 99 -4.38 8.25 15.44
CA ILE A 99 -3.61 9.18 14.59
C ILE A 99 -2.81 8.48 13.47
N LYS A 100 -2.75 7.16 13.51
CA LYS A 100 -2.22 6.32 12.45
C LYS A 100 -2.99 5.01 12.41
N LEU A 101 -3.33 4.55 11.22
CA LEU A 101 -4.07 3.32 11.01
C LEU A 101 -3.51 2.57 9.80
N ILE A 102 -3.31 1.28 9.96
CA ILE A 102 -2.89 0.36 8.91
C ILE A 102 -3.90 -0.78 8.90
N ILE A 103 -4.70 -0.81 7.84
CA ILE A 103 -5.67 -1.88 7.58
C ILE A 103 -5.00 -2.84 6.60
N PRO A 104 -4.99 -4.15 6.87
CA PRO A 104 -4.45 -5.13 5.93
C PRO A 104 -5.24 -5.13 4.61
N ASN A 105 -4.53 -5.31 3.50
CA ASN A 105 -5.16 -5.54 2.21
C ASN A 105 -5.57 -7.00 2.07
N ASP A 106 -6.48 -7.31 1.15
CA ASP A 106 -6.88 -8.67 0.76
C ASP A 106 -7.17 -9.57 1.97
N ILE A 107 -8.20 -9.22 2.72
CA ILE A 107 -8.66 -9.98 3.88
C ILE A 107 -9.58 -11.09 3.38
N TYR A 108 -9.21 -12.36 3.59
CA TYR A 108 -10.00 -13.52 3.22
C TYR A 108 -10.73 -14.13 4.43
N VAL A 109 -11.76 -14.89 4.15
CA VAL A 109 -12.49 -15.67 5.18
C VAL A 109 -11.51 -16.57 5.93
N ASN A 110 -11.65 -16.64 7.25
CA ASN A 110 -10.82 -17.42 8.19
C ASN A 110 -9.34 -17.00 8.26
N ASP A 111 -8.90 -15.96 7.54
CA ASP A 111 -7.56 -15.41 7.70
C ASP A 111 -7.45 -14.64 9.01
N GLN A 112 -6.41 -14.96 9.78
CA GLN A 112 -6.07 -14.14 10.93
C GLN A 112 -5.28 -12.93 10.50
N ARG A 113 -5.84 -11.74 10.69
CA ARG A 113 -5.25 -10.45 10.29
C ARG A 113 -5.12 -9.52 11.49
N GLN A 114 -4.26 -8.51 11.36
CA GLN A 114 -4.04 -7.50 12.39
C GLN A 114 -4.29 -6.10 11.85
N ILE A 115 -5.03 -5.33 12.60
CA ILE A 115 -5.15 -3.89 12.41
C ILE A 115 -4.12 -3.25 13.33
N GLN A 116 -3.25 -2.43 12.77
CA GLN A 116 -2.19 -1.75 13.48
C GLN A 116 -2.39 -0.24 13.44
N GLY A 117 -1.94 0.45 14.46
CA GLY A 117 -2.05 1.89 14.48
C GLY A 117 -1.33 2.55 15.64
N THR A 118 -1.54 3.86 15.77
CA THR A 118 -1.07 4.66 16.90
C THR A 118 -2.25 5.44 17.46
N PHE A 119 -2.44 5.36 18.76
CA PHE A 119 -3.46 6.07 19.50
C PHE A 119 -2.81 7.16 20.36
N ASN A 120 -3.32 8.39 20.30
CA ASN A 120 -2.89 9.50 21.15
C ASN A 120 -3.91 9.74 22.26
N GLY A 121 -3.61 9.28 23.48
CA GLY A 121 -4.48 9.36 24.64
C GLY A 121 -3.98 10.31 25.74
N LYS A 122 -4.89 10.94 26.47
CA LYS A 122 -4.53 11.72 27.68
C LYS A 122 -4.48 10.89 28.94
N GLU A 123 -5.14 9.75 28.94
CA GLU A 123 -5.31 8.84 30.08
C GLU A 123 -5.24 7.39 29.61
N LYS A 124 -5.24 6.47 30.56
CA LYS A 124 -5.31 5.05 30.26
C LYS A 124 -6.61 4.73 29.55
N THR A 125 -6.53 4.14 28.36
CA THR A 125 -7.66 3.88 27.46
C THR A 125 -7.67 2.41 27.09
N LYS A 126 -8.82 1.75 27.17
CA LYS A 126 -9.01 0.39 26.62
C LYS A 126 -9.55 0.52 25.21
N LEU A 127 -8.76 0.09 24.23
CA LEU A 127 -9.15 0.06 22.82
C LEU A 127 -9.64 -1.34 22.47
N LYS A 128 -10.85 -1.44 21.92
CA LYS A 128 -11.49 -2.69 21.52
C LYS A 128 -11.77 -2.68 20.02
N LEU A 129 -11.53 -3.80 19.36
CA LEU A 129 -12.03 -4.07 18.02
C LEU A 129 -13.31 -4.90 18.16
N VAL A 130 -14.41 -4.35 17.67
CA VAL A 130 -15.73 -4.99 17.72
C VAL A 130 -16.16 -5.31 16.31
N GLY A 131 -16.35 -6.59 16.03
CA GLY A 131 -16.88 -7.09 14.76
C GLY A 131 -18.36 -7.45 14.84
N PRO A 132 -18.95 -8.00 13.78
CA PRO A 132 -20.36 -8.43 13.76
C PRO A 132 -20.70 -9.48 14.83
N GLY A 133 -19.73 -10.30 15.24
CA GLY A 133 -19.88 -11.34 16.27
C GLY A 133 -19.61 -10.85 17.71
N GLY A 134 -19.24 -9.61 17.91
CA GLY A 134 -18.86 -9.06 19.21
C GLY A 134 -17.41 -8.59 19.26
N VAL A 135 -16.81 -8.61 20.45
CA VAL A 135 -15.41 -8.17 20.65
C VAL A 135 -14.46 -9.21 20.07
N GLU A 136 -13.67 -8.80 19.08
CA GLU A 136 -12.63 -9.66 18.46
C GLU A 136 -11.34 -9.63 19.29
N ASP A 137 -10.89 -8.42 19.69
CA ASP A 137 -9.66 -8.23 20.44
C ASP A 137 -9.69 -6.92 21.22
N SER A 138 -8.81 -6.77 22.22
CA SER A 138 -8.69 -5.53 22.98
C SER A 138 -7.29 -5.34 23.55
N VAL A 139 -6.86 -4.08 23.61
CA VAL A 139 -5.59 -3.68 24.22
C VAL A 139 -5.79 -2.49 25.14
N THR A 140 -5.02 -2.43 26.22
CA THR A 140 -5.02 -1.28 27.12
C THR A 140 -3.80 -0.42 26.87
N LEU A 141 -4.02 0.84 26.51
CA LEU A 141 -3.02 1.83 26.14
C LEU A 141 -2.82 2.83 27.28
N GLY A 142 -1.59 3.27 27.48
CA GLY A 142 -1.25 4.33 28.42
C GLY A 142 -1.51 5.73 27.85
N LYS A 143 -1.02 6.76 28.57
CA LYS A 143 -1.05 8.16 28.12
C LYS A 143 0.00 8.42 27.04
N GLY A 144 -0.34 9.28 26.08
CA GLY A 144 0.55 9.70 24.98
C GLY A 144 0.30 8.94 23.69
N GLU A 145 1.29 8.98 22.79
CA GLU A 145 1.28 8.29 21.50
C GLU A 145 1.76 6.85 21.68
N ILE A 146 0.84 5.90 21.62
CA ILE A 146 1.17 4.47 21.82
C ILE A 146 0.67 3.67 20.64
N SER A 147 1.56 2.83 20.10
CA SER A 147 1.22 1.90 19.02
C SER A 147 0.39 0.73 19.55
N PHE A 148 -0.56 0.29 18.76
CA PHE A 148 -1.42 -0.86 19.04
C PHE A 148 -1.47 -1.84 17.88
N SER A 149 -1.81 -3.08 18.20
CA SER A 149 -2.14 -4.13 17.24
C SER A 149 -3.34 -4.91 17.77
N LEU A 150 -4.38 -5.06 16.95
CA LEU A 150 -5.60 -5.79 17.26
C LEU A 150 -5.83 -6.86 16.21
N THR A 151 -6.09 -8.07 16.66
CA THR A 151 -6.23 -9.26 15.81
C THR A 151 -7.69 -9.59 15.58
N PHE A 152 -8.04 -10.02 14.38
CA PHE A 152 -9.37 -10.52 14.04
C PHE A 152 -9.30 -11.64 13.00
N ALA A 153 -10.36 -12.43 12.92
CA ALA A 153 -10.47 -13.52 11.94
C ALA A 153 -11.93 -13.61 11.45
N PRO A 154 -12.25 -12.96 10.33
CA PRO A 154 -13.62 -12.91 9.81
C PRO A 154 -14.10 -14.30 9.38
N LYS A 155 -15.37 -14.61 9.65
CA LYS A 155 -15.96 -15.93 9.39
C LYS A 155 -16.77 -16.01 8.10
N GLN A 156 -17.10 -14.88 7.51
CA GLN A 156 -17.92 -14.80 6.30
C GLN A 156 -17.35 -13.74 5.36
N SER A 157 -17.50 -13.97 4.05
CA SER A 157 -17.17 -12.98 3.03
C SER A 157 -18.26 -11.92 2.93
N GLY A 158 -17.87 -10.71 2.54
CA GLY A 158 -18.78 -9.60 2.36
C GLY A 158 -18.20 -8.28 2.86
N LYS A 159 -19.04 -7.27 2.91
CA LYS A 159 -18.69 -5.92 3.37
C LYS A 159 -19.23 -5.72 4.79
N PHE A 160 -18.36 -5.48 5.72
CA PHE A 160 -18.69 -5.35 7.13
C PHE A 160 -18.23 -3.99 7.67
N ILE A 161 -18.94 -3.50 8.67
CA ILE A 161 -18.51 -2.37 9.48
C ILE A 161 -18.11 -2.91 10.84
N TYR A 162 -16.81 -2.95 11.07
CA TYR A 162 -16.23 -3.14 12.40
C TYR A 162 -16.24 -1.82 13.14
N SER A 163 -15.98 -1.83 14.43
CA SER A 163 -15.86 -0.63 15.24
C SER A 163 -14.60 -0.66 16.09
N LEU A 164 -13.87 0.44 16.08
CA LEU A 164 -12.82 0.70 17.06
C LEU A 164 -13.44 1.52 18.20
N VAL A 165 -13.55 0.91 19.37
CA VAL A 165 -14.16 1.52 20.57
C VAL A 165 -13.06 1.85 21.56
N ALA A 166 -12.89 3.14 21.87
CA ALA A 166 -11.97 3.61 22.88
C ALA A 166 -12.74 3.94 24.17
N GLU A 167 -12.50 3.17 25.21
CA GLU A 167 -13.12 3.34 26.53
C GLU A 167 -12.11 4.00 27.49
N ALA A 168 -12.44 5.21 27.92
CA ALA A 168 -11.71 6.00 28.89
C ALA A 168 -12.73 6.68 29.83
N SER A 169 -12.50 7.91 30.26
CA SER A 169 -13.52 8.73 30.98
C SER A 169 -14.77 9.02 30.12
N SER A 170 -14.61 8.98 28.79
CA SER A 170 -15.69 8.99 27.79
C SER A 170 -15.44 7.90 26.76
N THR A 171 -16.49 7.35 26.16
CA THR A 171 -16.40 6.36 25.10
C THR A 171 -16.49 7.04 23.74
N SER A 172 -15.56 6.71 22.83
CA SER A 172 -15.63 7.09 21.44
C SER A 172 -15.61 5.85 20.55
N THR A 173 -16.33 5.90 19.44
CA THR A 173 -16.44 4.81 18.49
C THR A 173 -16.15 5.33 17.09
N GLU A 174 -15.27 4.64 16.37
CA GLU A 174 -14.94 4.90 14.98
C GLU A 174 -15.33 3.69 14.13
N GLN A 175 -16.06 3.92 13.04
CA GLN A 175 -16.48 2.86 12.13
C GLN A 175 -15.34 2.45 11.22
N LEU A 176 -15.00 1.18 11.22
CA LEU A 176 -13.93 0.59 10.42
C LEU A 176 -14.52 -0.32 9.34
N PRO A 177 -14.59 0.14 8.09
CA PRO A 177 -15.08 -0.66 6.99
C PRO A 177 -14.05 -1.72 6.61
N ILE A 178 -14.47 -2.96 6.55
CA ILE A 178 -13.65 -4.11 6.18
C ILE A 178 -14.38 -4.91 5.11
N GLU A 179 -13.76 -5.05 3.95
CA GLU A 179 -14.17 -6.01 2.94
C GLU A 179 -13.46 -7.32 3.17
N VAL A 180 -14.23 -8.40 3.27
CA VAL A 180 -13.73 -9.77 3.41
C VAL A 180 -13.99 -10.50 2.11
N LEU A 181 -12.93 -10.90 1.45
CA LEU A 181 -12.98 -11.66 0.21
C LEU A 181 -13.33 -13.13 0.47
N PRO A 182 -14.01 -13.81 -0.45
CA PRO A 182 -14.22 -15.24 -0.35
C PRO A 182 -12.87 -15.98 -0.33
N GLU A 183 -12.84 -17.16 0.26
CA GLU A 183 -11.64 -17.97 0.28
C GLU A 183 -11.23 -18.33 -1.16
N ARG A 184 -9.98 -18.06 -1.50
CA ARG A 184 -9.45 -18.38 -2.82
C ARG A 184 -9.10 -19.87 -2.87
N HIS A 185 -9.73 -20.59 -3.78
CA HIS A 185 -9.42 -21.99 -4.02
C HIS A 185 -8.27 -22.10 -5.03
N LEU A 186 -7.13 -22.65 -4.58
CA LEU A 186 -5.95 -22.81 -5.40
C LEU A 186 -5.90 -24.21 -6.00
N ARG A 187 -5.33 -24.32 -7.21
CA ARG A 187 -4.91 -25.59 -7.80
C ARG A 187 -3.44 -25.83 -7.50
N ILE A 188 -3.17 -26.84 -6.68
CA ILE A 188 -1.85 -27.05 -6.07
C ILE A 188 -1.31 -28.42 -6.51
N LEU A 189 -0.08 -28.43 -7.01
CA LEU A 189 0.65 -29.64 -7.37
C LEU A 189 1.80 -29.87 -6.38
N PHE A 190 1.89 -31.08 -5.86
CA PHE A 190 3.04 -31.55 -5.09
C PHE A 190 3.84 -32.57 -5.89
N ILE A 191 5.14 -32.36 -5.99
CA ILE A 191 6.09 -33.29 -6.59
C ILE A 191 7.12 -33.70 -5.54
N GLN A 192 7.09 -34.96 -5.16
CA GLN A 192 7.97 -35.47 -4.14
C GLN A 192 8.72 -36.73 -4.58
N LYS A 193 9.96 -36.83 -4.11
CA LYS A 193 10.75 -38.05 -4.31
C LYS A 193 10.21 -39.21 -3.46
N PHE A 194 9.85 -38.93 -2.20
CA PHE A 194 9.30 -39.92 -1.25
C PHE A 194 8.17 -39.26 -0.45
N PRO A 195 7.16 -40.07 -0.03
CA PRO A 195 6.14 -39.57 0.88
C PRO A 195 6.76 -39.12 2.20
N THR A 196 6.33 -37.93 2.68
CA THR A 196 6.76 -37.39 3.97
C THR A 196 5.56 -37.06 4.84
N ALA A 197 5.73 -37.13 6.17
CA ALA A 197 4.68 -36.69 7.09
C ALA A 197 4.30 -35.23 6.91
N GLU A 198 5.29 -34.36 6.61
CA GLU A 198 5.08 -32.96 6.35
C GLU A 198 4.07 -32.73 5.22
N VAL A 199 4.30 -33.35 4.05
CA VAL A 199 3.41 -33.17 2.90
C VAL A 199 2.06 -33.83 3.12
N ARG A 200 2.01 -34.97 3.79
CA ARG A 200 0.73 -35.62 4.12
C ARG A 200 -0.14 -34.69 4.99
N PHE A 201 0.45 -34.10 6.01
CA PHE A 201 -0.25 -33.16 6.89
C PHE A 201 -0.68 -31.90 6.16
N LEU A 202 0.22 -31.32 5.36
CA LEU A 202 -0.06 -30.12 4.58
C LEU A 202 -1.14 -30.37 3.51
N LYS A 203 -1.08 -31.51 2.81
CA LYS A 203 -2.12 -31.91 1.85
C LYS A 203 -3.50 -31.99 2.52
N ASN A 204 -3.60 -32.61 3.68
CA ASN A 204 -4.87 -32.71 4.40
C ASN A 204 -5.37 -31.34 4.83
N PHE A 205 -4.51 -30.51 5.39
CA PHE A 205 -4.83 -29.12 5.75
C PHE A 205 -5.35 -28.30 4.57
N LEU A 206 -4.71 -28.41 3.39
CA LEU A 206 -5.15 -27.72 2.18
C LEU A 206 -6.46 -28.28 1.62
N SER A 207 -6.63 -29.59 1.71
CA SER A 207 -7.87 -30.27 1.30
C SER A 207 -9.06 -29.85 2.16
N GLU A 208 -8.89 -29.70 3.47
CA GLU A 208 -9.91 -29.20 4.39
C GLU A 208 -10.30 -27.74 4.10
N LYS A 209 -9.40 -26.98 3.49
CA LYS A 209 -9.65 -25.62 2.99
C LYS A 209 -10.18 -25.57 1.54
N ASN A 210 -10.66 -26.69 1.01
CA ASN A 210 -11.22 -26.82 -0.34
C ASN A 210 -10.27 -26.49 -1.49
N HIS A 211 -8.96 -26.48 -1.28
CA HIS A 211 -8.01 -26.40 -2.38
C HIS A 211 -8.01 -27.69 -3.21
N GLU A 212 -7.83 -27.55 -4.53
CA GLU A 212 -7.55 -28.70 -5.40
C GLU A 212 -6.09 -29.13 -5.23
N VAL A 213 -5.85 -30.34 -4.72
CA VAL A 213 -4.50 -30.82 -4.46
C VAL A 213 -4.23 -32.09 -5.22
N ILE A 214 -3.15 -32.11 -5.99
CA ILE A 214 -2.59 -33.29 -6.64
C ILE A 214 -1.21 -33.53 -6.06
N LEU A 215 -0.99 -34.71 -5.51
CA LEU A 215 0.30 -35.14 -5.00
C LEU A 215 0.82 -36.27 -5.89
N ARG A 216 2.01 -36.09 -6.49
CA ARG A 216 2.77 -37.12 -7.18
C ARG A 216 4.03 -37.46 -6.37
N TYR A 217 4.24 -38.71 -6.07
CA TYR A 217 5.47 -39.18 -5.43
C TYR A 217 6.00 -40.45 -6.13
N GLN A 218 7.32 -40.64 -6.04
CA GLN A 218 7.97 -41.76 -6.68
C GLN A 218 7.93 -43.00 -5.78
N THR A 219 7.46 -44.12 -6.30
CA THR A 219 7.42 -45.41 -5.57
C THR A 219 8.56 -46.34 -6.00
N SER A 220 8.99 -46.26 -7.27
CA SER A 220 10.16 -46.95 -7.78
C SER A 220 10.84 -46.14 -8.88
N LYS A 221 11.94 -46.64 -9.46
CA LYS A 221 12.77 -45.89 -10.40
C LYS A 221 11.99 -45.22 -11.56
N SER A 222 10.89 -45.82 -12.00
CA SER A 222 10.06 -45.34 -13.10
C SER A 222 8.58 -45.25 -12.78
N ASN A 223 8.16 -45.59 -11.56
CA ASN A 223 6.76 -45.60 -11.19
C ASN A 223 6.45 -44.45 -10.23
N PHE A 224 5.32 -43.82 -10.48
CA PHE A 224 4.79 -42.73 -9.67
C PHE A 224 3.39 -43.09 -9.20
N ASP A 225 3.10 -42.80 -7.95
CA ASP A 225 1.76 -42.84 -7.39
C ASP A 225 1.19 -41.42 -7.23
N TYR A 226 -0.14 -41.35 -7.21
CA TYR A 226 -0.87 -40.13 -7.16
C TYR A 226 -1.93 -40.14 -6.08
N GLU A 227 -2.01 -39.04 -5.36
CA GLU A 227 -3.15 -38.77 -4.47
C GLU A 227 -3.87 -37.49 -4.94
N TYR A 228 -5.18 -37.53 -4.92
CA TYR A 228 -6.04 -36.45 -5.37
C TYR A 228 -6.96 -36.03 -4.23
N SER A 229 -7.05 -34.75 -3.97
CA SER A 229 -7.99 -34.18 -3.00
C SER A 229 -8.69 -32.99 -3.65
N ASN A 230 -10.01 -33.02 -3.68
CA ASN A 230 -10.86 -32.00 -4.33
C ASN A 230 -10.51 -31.73 -5.82
N ALA A 231 -9.66 -32.57 -6.42
CA ALA A 231 -9.14 -32.40 -7.77
C ALA A 231 -9.53 -33.57 -8.69
N PRO A 232 -9.76 -33.34 -9.98
CA PRO A 232 -9.99 -34.42 -10.93
C PRO A 232 -8.71 -35.27 -11.09
N ARG A 233 -8.91 -36.54 -11.41
CA ARG A 233 -7.77 -37.43 -11.72
C ARG A 233 -7.12 -37.00 -13.02
N MET A 234 -5.79 -36.83 -13.01
CA MET A 234 -4.98 -36.55 -14.18
C MET A 234 -3.63 -37.22 -14.08
N GLN A 235 -3.08 -37.63 -15.22
CA GLN A 235 -1.75 -38.19 -15.29
C GLN A 235 -0.73 -37.07 -15.58
N ILE A 236 0.41 -37.09 -14.90
CA ILE A 236 1.47 -36.09 -15.02
C ILE A 236 2.73 -36.80 -15.50
N ASP A 237 2.94 -36.78 -16.81
CA ASP A 237 4.09 -37.46 -17.45
C ASP A 237 5.38 -36.64 -17.35
N GLY A 238 5.27 -35.34 -17.04
CA GLY A 238 6.41 -34.43 -16.85
C GLY A 238 5.97 -33.02 -16.58
N LEU A 239 6.89 -32.19 -16.05
CA LEU A 239 6.63 -30.78 -15.76
C LEU A 239 6.79 -29.94 -17.02
N ARG A 240 5.73 -29.84 -17.82
CA ARG A 240 5.67 -29.04 -19.04
C ARG A 240 4.93 -27.72 -18.80
N SER A 241 5.28 -26.67 -19.55
CA SER A 241 4.69 -25.35 -19.40
C SER A 241 3.17 -25.35 -19.54
N ASN A 242 2.59 -26.15 -20.45
CA ASN A 242 1.14 -26.29 -20.61
C ASN A 242 0.44 -26.93 -19.40
N LEU A 243 1.07 -27.89 -18.76
CA LEU A 243 0.58 -28.46 -17.51
C LEU A 243 0.68 -27.44 -16.37
N LEU A 244 1.85 -26.80 -16.22
CA LEU A 244 2.15 -25.87 -15.15
C LEU A 244 1.29 -24.59 -15.20
N SER A 245 0.79 -24.21 -16.39
CA SER A 245 -0.14 -23.07 -16.52
C SER A 245 -1.50 -23.33 -15.86
N SER A 246 -1.88 -24.60 -15.64
CA SER A 246 -3.14 -24.95 -14.98
C SER A 246 -3.05 -24.98 -13.45
N PHE A 247 -1.89 -24.72 -12.87
CA PHE A 247 -1.69 -24.68 -11.42
C PHE A 247 -1.33 -23.27 -10.95
N ASP A 248 -1.77 -22.95 -9.74
CA ASP A 248 -1.42 -21.72 -9.04
C ASP A 248 -0.13 -21.85 -8.25
N LEU A 249 0.14 -23.07 -7.75
CA LEU A 249 1.25 -23.33 -6.87
C LEU A 249 1.81 -24.75 -7.07
N LEU A 250 3.13 -24.83 -7.11
CA LEU A 250 3.88 -26.08 -7.12
C LEU A 250 4.68 -26.19 -5.82
N PHE A 251 4.52 -27.31 -5.11
CA PHE A 251 5.45 -27.73 -4.06
C PHE A 251 6.41 -28.78 -4.59
N ILE A 252 7.70 -28.59 -4.38
CA ILE A 252 8.72 -29.51 -4.86
C ILE A 252 9.83 -29.69 -3.80
N ASP A 253 10.31 -30.93 -3.62
CA ASP A 253 11.49 -31.18 -2.80
C ASP A 253 12.78 -31.12 -3.62
N GLN A 254 13.92 -30.91 -2.94
CA GLN A 254 15.23 -30.80 -3.56
C GLN A 254 15.57 -32.02 -4.44
N LYS A 255 15.25 -33.23 -4.00
CA LYS A 255 15.58 -34.47 -4.72
C LYS A 255 14.73 -34.62 -5.99
N SER A 256 13.47 -34.20 -5.93
CA SER A 256 12.59 -34.17 -7.11
C SER A 256 13.07 -33.15 -8.12
N TYR A 257 13.43 -31.95 -7.69
CA TYR A 257 13.99 -30.93 -8.59
C TYR A 257 15.30 -31.38 -9.24
N ALA A 258 16.21 -31.99 -8.47
CA ALA A 258 17.47 -32.52 -8.98
C ALA A 258 17.25 -33.58 -10.07
N ALA A 259 16.21 -34.41 -9.93
CA ALA A 259 15.85 -35.47 -10.86
C ALA A 259 15.16 -34.97 -12.15
N LEU A 260 14.75 -33.72 -12.24
CA LEU A 260 14.14 -33.14 -13.44
C LEU A 260 15.16 -33.10 -14.59
N SER A 261 14.67 -33.40 -15.77
CA SER A 261 15.43 -33.21 -17.02
C SER A 261 15.71 -31.71 -17.26
N SER A 262 16.68 -31.41 -18.12
CA SER A 262 17.02 -30.03 -18.52
C SER A 262 15.80 -29.29 -19.12
N TYR A 263 14.96 -29.99 -19.88
CA TYR A 263 13.74 -29.45 -20.45
C TYR A 263 12.71 -29.09 -19.40
N GLU A 264 12.49 -29.97 -18.41
CA GLU A 264 11.55 -29.70 -17.34
C GLU A 264 12.01 -28.54 -16.45
N LYS A 265 13.31 -28.44 -16.16
CA LYS A 265 13.89 -27.29 -15.45
C LYS A 265 13.70 -25.99 -16.22
N SER A 266 13.87 -26.02 -17.54
CA SER A 266 13.64 -24.86 -18.41
C SER A 266 12.17 -24.46 -18.44
N ASP A 267 11.26 -25.43 -18.61
CA ASP A 267 9.81 -25.20 -18.60
C ASP A 267 9.33 -24.68 -17.26
N LEU A 268 9.84 -25.23 -16.15
CA LEU A 268 9.55 -24.74 -14.80
C LEU A 268 10.02 -23.30 -14.62
N SER A 269 11.26 -23.00 -14.99
CA SER A 269 11.80 -21.63 -14.90
C SER A 269 11.00 -20.63 -15.74
N LYS A 270 10.55 -21.03 -16.93
CA LYS A 270 9.67 -20.22 -17.79
C LYS A 270 8.31 -20.02 -17.15
N SER A 271 7.72 -21.09 -16.59
CA SER A 271 6.40 -21.00 -15.92
C SER A 271 6.45 -20.12 -14.66
N ILE A 272 7.55 -20.16 -13.91
CA ILE A 272 7.75 -19.24 -12.77
C ILE A 272 7.79 -17.80 -13.28
N ARG A 273 8.60 -17.50 -14.29
CA ARG A 273 8.65 -16.14 -14.86
C ARG A 273 7.29 -15.64 -15.36
N ASN A 274 6.41 -16.57 -15.76
CA ASN A 274 5.05 -16.29 -16.22
C ASN A 274 4.00 -16.44 -15.10
N GLY A 275 4.38 -16.25 -13.86
CA GLY A 275 3.45 -16.10 -12.74
C GLY A 275 3.26 -17.33 -11.84
N LEU A 276 3.73 -18.54 -12.20
CA LEU A 276 3.61 -19.71 -11.33
C LEU A 276 4.32 -19.48 -9.99
N GLY A 277 3.64 -19.78 -8.89
CA GLY A 277 4.26 -19.88 -7.58
C GLY A 277 4.92 -21.24 -7.36
N VAL A 278 6.11 -21.26 -6.77
CA VAL A 278 6.80 -22.51 -6.43
C VAL A 278 7.33 -22.44 -5.01
N ILE A 279 7.04 -23.44 -4.18
CA ILE A 279 7.59 -23.56 -2.83
C ILE A 279 8.51 -24.77 -2.77
N PHE A 280 9.73 -24.55 -2.34
CA PHE A 280 10.72 -25.58 -2.12
C PHE A 280 10.76 -26.03 -0.67
N PHE A 281 10.63 -27.33 -0.45
CA PHE A 281 10.98 -27.95 0.83
C PHE A 281 12.48 -28.19 0.87
N ILE A 282 13.16 -27.51 1.77
CA ILE A 282 14.63 -27.57 1.89
C ILE A 282 15.00 -28.47 3.05
N GLY A 283 15.59 -29.62 2.72
CA GLY A 283 16.28 -30.51 3.65
C GLY A 283 17.78 -30.22 3.71
N ASP A 284 18.55 -31.19 4.19
CA ASP A 284 20.02 -31.09 4.28
C ASP A 284 20.75 -31.68 3.06
N ALA A 285 20.02 -31.87 1.97
CA ALA A 285 20.61 -32.42 0.75
C ALA A 285 21.60 -31.41 0.12
N LYS A 286 22.86 -31.84 -0.01
CA LYS A 286 23.92 -31.06 -0.68
C LYS A 286 23.81 -31.16 -2.20
N ASP A 287 22.65 -30.78 -2.74
CA ASP A 287 22.46 -30.76 -4.19
C ASP A 287 22.89 -29.41 -4.76
N LYS A 288 24.02 -29.44 -5.48
CA LYS A 288 24.63 -28.24 -6.03
C LYS A 288 23.70 -27.49 -7.00
N ALA A 289 22.98 -28.22 -7.85
CA ALA A 289 22.11 -27.61 -8.86
C ALA A 289 20.92 -26.86 -8.23
N VAL A 290 20.32 -27.44 -7.17
CA VAL A 290 19.25 -26.79 -6.41
C VAL A 290 19.79 -25.57 -5.65
N ASN A 291 20.94 -25.74 -5.01
CA ASN A 291 21.53 -24.69 -4.21
C ASN A 291 21.94 -23.48 -5.05
N GLU A 292 22.47 -23.71 -6.26
CA GLU A 292 22.76 -22.65 -7.22
C GLU A 292 21.48 -21.97 -7.75
N PHE A 293 20.45 -22.74 -8.11
CA PHE A 293 19.19 -22.21 -8.59
C PHE A 293 18.47 -21.32 -7.54
N LEU A 294 18.51 -21.74 -6.27
CA LEU A 294 17.87 -21.01 -5.17
C LEU A 294 18.78 -20.01 -4.48
N HIS A 295 20.05 -19.91 -4.84
CA HIS A 295 21.05 -19.10 -4.15
C HIS A 295 21.14 -19.40 -2.66
N ILE A 296 21.15 -20.68 -2.29
CA ILE A 296 21.27 -21.12 -0.91
C ILE A 296 22.67 -21.66 -0.62
N LYS A 297 23.15 -21.47 0.61
CA LYS A 297 24.48 -21.92 1.07
C LYS A 297 24.38 -22.67 2.40
N ALA A 298 25.37 -23.51 2.65
CA ALA A 298 25.54 -24.12 3.96
C ALA A 298 25.94 -23.05 4.98
N LYS A 299 25.31 -23.09 6.16
CA LYS A 299 25.68 -22.27 7.31
C LYS A 299 26.66 -23.01 8.19
N ALA A 300 27.81 -22.39 8.50
CA ALA A 300 28.91 -23.04 9.22
C ALA A 300 28.53 -23.49 10.65
N ASP A 301 27.68 -22.71 11.35
CA ASP A 301 27.25 -22.98 12.75
C ASP A 301 25.76 -23.27 12.85
N SER A 302 25.22 -24.12 11.98
CA SER A 302 23.79 -24.47 12.02
C SER A 302 23.50 -25.42 13.17
N LYS A 303 22.63 -25.00 14.09
CA LYS A 303 21.99 -25.93 15.04
C LYS A 303 20.88 -26.65 14.29
N ASP A 304 20.75 -27.96 14.55
CA ASP A 304 19.69 -28.80 13.96
C ASP A 304 18.28 -28.35 14.40
N THR A 305 18.19 -27.63 15.51
CA THR A 305 16.96 -27.07 16.05
C THR A 305 17.15 -25.60 16.43
N VAL A 306 16.14 -24.76 16.19
CA VAL A 306 16.17 -23.34 16.54
C VAL A 306 14.87 -22.90 17.20
N HIS A 307 14.97 -21.82 17.99
CA HIS A 307 13.80 -21.12 18.51
C HIS A 307 13.20 -20.25 17.43
N ILE A 308 11.96 -20.55 17.07
CA ILE A 308 11.20 -19.88 16.03
C ILE A 308 10.16 -19.02 16.70
N HIS A 309 10.14 -17.75 16.33
CA HIS A 309 9.09 -16.81 16.71
C HIS A 309 8.08 -16.73 15.56
N LEU A 310 6.90 -17.26 15.75
CA LEU A 310 5.74 -17.06 14.89
C LEU A 310 4.89 -15.92 15.46
N SER A 311 3.85 -15.51 14.76
CA SER A 311 3.02 -14.33 15.10
C SER A 311 2.34 -14.39 16.48
N SER A 312 2.32 -15.55 17.12
CA SER A 312 1.85 -15.75 18.50
C SER A 312 2.95 -15.44 19.52
N SER A 313 2.57 -15.19 20.76
CA SER A 313 3.50 -14.97 21.88
C SER A 313 4.34 -16.20 22.27
N HIS A 314 4.27 -17.29 21.50
CA HIS A 314 4.94 -18.55 21.81
C HIS A 314 6.18 -18.76 20.96
N ASP A 315 7.24 -19.21 21.59
CA ASP A 315 8.47 -19.66 20.93
C ASP A 315 8.41 -21.19 20.75
N TYR A 316 8.71 -21.66 19.55
CA TYR A 316 8.76 -23.09 19.23
C TYR A 316 10.18 -23.54 18.96
N VAL A 317 10.49 -24.78 19.31
CA VAL A 317 11.76 -25.43 18.96
C VAL A 317 11.46 -26.48 17.90
N LEU A 318 11.87 -26.22 16.67
CA LEU A 318 11.66 -27.11 15.53
C LEU A 318 12.97 -27.42 14.83
N PRO A 319 13.09 -28.58 14.16
CA PRO A 319 14.20 -28.85 13.28
C PRO A 319 14.22 -27.90 12.10
N VAL A 320 15.41 -27.52 11.68
CA VAL A 320 15.62 -26.65 10.51
C VAL A 320 16.75 -27.20 9.66
N SER A 321 16.69 -26.97 8.37
CA SER A 321 17.78 -27.28 7.45
C SER A 321 19.08 -26.53 7.84
N SER A 322 20.22 -27.11 7.59
CA SER A 322 21.53 -26.49 7.76
C SER A 322 21.87 -25.42 6.70
N LEU A 323 20.95 -25.17 5.76
CA LEU A 323 21.12 -24.24 4.64
C LEU A 323 20.49 -22.88 4.95
N GLU A 324 21.00 -21.81 4.36
CA GLU A 324 20.44 -20.46 4.46
C GLU A 324 20.35 -19.77 3.10
N TRP A 325 19.40 -18.87 2.96
CA TRP A 325 19.16 -18.09 1.76
C TRP A 325 20.08 -16.88 1.69
N GLN A 326 20.60 -16.58 0.48
CA GLN A 326 21.56 -15.51 0.25
C GLN A 326 20.95 -14.27 -0.43
N ASN A 327 19.72 -14.39 -0.95
CA ASN A 327 19.05 -13.31 -1.67
C ASN A 327 18.27 -12.39 -0.73
N ASP A 328 17.94 -11.20 -1.22
CA ASP A 328 16.91 -10.35 -0.63
C ASP A 328 15.55 -11.05 -0.76
N VAL A 329 14.94 -11.28 0.38
CA VAL A 329 13.71 -12.06 0.45
C VAL A 329 12.68 -11.39 1.34
N SER A 330 11.42 -11.57 0.98
CA SER A 330 10.30 -11.23 1.87
C SER A 330 10.17 -12.30 2.94
N VAL A 331 10.48 -11.93 4.18
CA VAL A 331 10.55 -12.84 5.32
C VAL A 331 9.15 -13.15 5.85
N ILE A 332 8.84 -14.43 6.04
CA ILE A 332 7.61 -14.91 6.68
C ILE A 332 7.91 -15.43 8.09
N ALA A 333 8.95 -16.23 8.24
CA ALA A 333 9.41 -16.68 9.54
C ALA A 333 10.93 -16.56 9.66
N ALA A 334 11.39 -16.21 10.85
CA ALA A 334 12.79 -16.06 11.16
C ALA A 334 13.10 -16.60 12.56
N THR A 335 14.39 -16.75 12.88
CA THR A 335 14.83 -17.02 14.25
C THR A 335 14.45 -15.87 15.19
N LYS A 336 14.30 -16.15 16.48
CA LYS A 336 13.93 -15.16 17.52
C LYS A 336 14.75 -13.88 17.48
N ASN A 337 16.04 -13.99 17.21
CA ASN A 337 16.96 -12.86 17.08
C ASN A 337 16.98 -12.23 15.66
N LYS A 338 16.11 -12.69 14.78
CA LYS A 338 16.02 -12.28 13.36
C LYS A 338 17.31 -12.44 12.55
N SER A 339 18.26 -13.24 13.03
CA SER A 339 19.56 -13.44 12.37
C SER A 339 19.49 -14.38 11.17
N ARG A 340 18.41 -15.13 11.01
CA ARG A 340 18.24 -16.11 9.93
C ARG A 340 16.79 -16.18 9.47
N VAL A 341 16.60 -16.14 8.16
CA VAL A 341 15.32 -16.41 7.51
C VAL A 341 15.07 -17.92 7.52
N LEU A 342 13.89 -18.32 7.96
CA LEU A 342 13.48 -19.73 8.06
C LEU A 342 12.37 -20.07 7.07
N SER A 343 11.58 -19.09 6.67
CA SER A 343 10.55 -19.19 5.64
C SER A 343 10.38 -17.83 4.97
N GLY A 344 10.23 -17.83 3.66
CA GLY A 344 10.09 -16.59 2.91
C GLY A 344 9.94 -16.85 1.41
N TYR A 345 9.86 -15.76 0.65
CA TYR A 345 9.75 -15.84 -0.82
C TYR A 345 10.53 -14.70 -1.49
N SER A 346 10.89 -14.93 -2.75
CA SER A 346 11.48 -13.93 -3.66
C SER A 346 10.72 -13.89 -4.98
N PHE A 347 10.82 -12.78 -5.69
CA PHE A 347 10.24 -12.62 -7.02
C PHE A 347 11.14 -13.20 -8.10
N SER A 348 10.54 -13.79 -9.13
CA SER A 348 11.22 -14.29 -10.31
C SER A 348 10.33 -14.05 -11.55
N GLY A 349 10.50 -12.90 -12.21
CA GLY A 349 9.55 -12.40 -13.18
C GLY A 349 8.23 -12.03 -12.53
N GLU A 350 7.11 -12.49 -13.08
CA GLU A 350 5.76 -12.31 -12.52
C GLU A 350 5.45 -13.32 -11.40
N GLY A 351 6.18 -14.44 -11.34
CA GLY A 351 6.00 -15.46 -10.33
C GLY A 351 6.91 -15.31 -9.14
N LYS A 352 6.81 -16.26 -8.22
CA LYS A 352 7.51 -16.22 -6.95
C LYS A 352 8.08 -17.58 -6.58
N ILE A 353 9.22 -17.56 -5.93
CA ILE A 353 9.87 -18.74 -5.38
C ILE A 353 9.83 -18.63 -3.86
N GLY A 354 9.10 -19.52 -3.21
CA GLY A 354 9.06 -19.67 -1.77
C GLY A 354 10.05 -20.74 -1.30
N VAL A 355 10.59 -20.57 -0.11
CA VAL A 355 11.49 -21.53 0.51
C VAL A 355 11.07 -21.78 1.95
N GLN A 356 11.00 -23.06 2.34
CA GLN A 356 10.73 -23.49 3.69
C GLN A 356 11.92 -24.28 4.23
N PHE A 357 12.63 -23.72 5.21
CA PHE A 357 13.75 -24.37 5.87
C PHE A 357 13.33 -25.08 7.18
N ILE A 358 12.16 -24.70 7.74
CA ILE A 358 11.64 -25.36 8.93
C ILE A 358 11.15 -26.75 8.52
N GLN A 359 11.60 -27.75 9.24
CA GLN A 359 11.21 -29.13 9.05
C GLN A 359 10.20 -29.53 10.13
N GLU A 360 9.39 -30.56 9.84
CA GLU A 360 8.44 -31.14 10.77
C GLU A 360 7.44 -30.13 11.38
N THR A 361 7.01 -29.13 10.55
CA THR A 361 6.03 -28.13 10.99
C THR A 361 4.70 -28.77 11.41
N TYR A 362 4.36 -29.96 10.90
CA TYR A 362 3.19 -30.74 11.30
C TYR A 362 3.14 -31.00 12.82
N ARG A 363 4.28 -31.01 13.52
CA ARG A 363 4.32 -31.12 14.99
C ARG A 363 3.56 -29.99 15.69
N LEU A 364 3.53 -28.78 15.12
CA LEU A 364 2.72 -27.69 15.66
C LEU A 364 1.24 -28.09 15.70
N GLY A 365 0.72 -28.62 14.60
CA GLY A 365 -0.67 -29.10 14.53
C GLY A 365 -0.93 -30.24 15.52
N MET A 366 -0.02 -31.23 15.61
CA MET A 366 -0.16 -32.38 16.52
C MET A 366 -0.11 -31.97 18.01
N GLN A 367 0.60 -30.88 18.34
CA GLN A 367 0.71 -30.33 19.70
C GLN A 367 -0.44 -29.40 20.07
N GLY A 368 -1.46 -29.29 19.21
CA GLY A 368 -2.60 -28.37 19.42
C GLY A 368 -2.38 -26.92 18.99
N ASN A 369 -1.20 -26.57 18.44
CA ASN A 369 -0.88 -25.23 17.94
C ASN A 369 -1.32 -25.05 16.49
N VAL A 370 -2.56 -25.47 16.18
CA VAL A 370 -3.15 -25.47 14.83
C VAL A 370 -3.17 -24.06 14.24
N ARG A 371 -3.38 -23.04 15.08
CA ARG A 371 -3.40 -21.63 14.64
C ARG A 371 -2.06 -21.19 14.05
N ASP A 372 -0.95 -21.52 14.72
CA ASP A 372 0.38 -21.13 14.28
C ASP A 372 0.83 -21.91 13.05
N TYR A 373 0.49 -23.20 12.99
CA TYR A 373 0.65 -24.01 11.79
C TYR A 373 -0.11 -23.43 10.60
N SER A 374 -1.38 -23.11 10.79
CA SER A 374 -2.24 -22.50 9.76
C SER A 374 -1.70 -21.15 9.32
N SER A 375 -1.31 -20.27 10.24
CA SER A 375 -0.76 -18.96 9.94
C SER A 375 0.51 -19.04 9.11
N LEU A 376 1.45 -19.90 9.48
CA LEU A 376 2.71 -20.09 8.75
C LEU A 376 2.46 -20.49 7.29
N TRP A 377 1.66 -21.55 7.11
CA TRP A 377 1.42 -22.10 5.77
C TRP A 377 0.50 -21.22 4.92
N THR A 378 -0.58 -20.69 5.48
CA THR A 378 -1.46 -19.78 4.74
C THR A 378 -0.69 -18.55 4.27
N THR A 379 0.16 -17.97 5.13
CA THR A 379 0.96 -16.80 4.77
C THR A 379 1.98 -17.12 3.67
N LEU A 380 2.69 -18.24 3.75
CA LEU A 380 3.66 -18.63 2.72
C LEU A 380 2.96 -18.92 1.38
N ILE A 381 1.86 -19.66 1.41
CA ILE A 381 1.08 -20.04 0.22
C ILE A 381 0.46 -18.83 -0.44
N SER A 382 -0.27 -18.00 0.28
CA SER A 382 -0.96 -16.83 -0.28
C SER A 382 0.01 -15.82 -0.89
N ASN A 383 1.20 -15.67 -0.30
CA ASN A 383 2.22 -14.77 -0.83
C ASN A 383 2.98 -15.35 -2.03
N THR A 384 3.06 -16.68 -2.15
CA THR A 384 3.84 -17.35 -3.21
C THR A 384 2.98 -17.75 -4.40
N ALA A 385 1.74 -18.17 -4.20
CA ALA A 385 0.85 -18.63 -5.27
C ALA A 385 0.74 -17.61 -6.42
N ARG A 386 0.41 -18.10 -7.62
CA ARG A 386 0.13 -17.30 -8.81
C ARG A 386 -0.85 -16.18 -8.45
N ALA A 387 -0.56 -14.97 -8.84
CA ALA A 387 -1.52 -13.87 -8.72
C ALA A 387 -2.75 -14.17 -9.60
N GLU A 388 -3.91 -13.68 -9.20
CA GLU A 388 -5.07 -13.70 -10.12
C GLU A 388 -4.75 -12.89 -11.37
N GLU A 389 -5.02 -13.49 -12.53
CA GLU A 389 -4.84 -12.80 -13.79
C GLU A 389 -5.91 -11.71 -13.90
N SER A 390 -5.45 -10.48 -13.89
CA SER A 390 -6.26 -9.31 -14.17
C SER A 390 -5.48 -8.40 -15.09
N ASN A 391 -6.10 -7.95 -16.17
CA ASN A 391 -5.49 -6.98 -17.09
C ASN A 391 -5.29 -5.62 -16.44
N PHE A 392 -5.95 -5.40 -15.30
CA PHE A 392 -5.92 -4.12 -14.60
C PHE A 392 -5.70 -4.31 -13.10
N LYS A 393 -4.94 -3.41 -12.49
CA LYS A 393 -4.80 -3.33 -11.03
C LYS A 393 -5.23 -1.95 -10.57
N LEU A 394 -6.30 -1.88 -9.80
CA LEU A 394 -6.82 -0.63 -9.24
C LEU A 394 -6.26 -0.37 -7.85
N LYS A 395 -5.99 0.88 -7.56
CA LYS A 395 -5.56 1.32 -6.22
C LYS A 395 -6.07 2.73 -5.94
N LEU A 396 -6.52 2.97 -4.72
CA LEU A 396 -6.68 4.32 -4.20
C LEU A 396 -5.32 4.83 -3.72
N THR A 397 -4.92 6.00 -4.17
CA THR A 397 -3.59 6.54 -3.83
C THR A 397 -3.59 7.33 -2.53
N MET A 398 -4.76 7.74 -2.07
CA MET A 398 -4.94 8.42 -0.80
C MET A 398 -5.23 7.42 0.33
N PRO A 399 -4.74 7.66 1.55
CA PRO A 399 -5.06 6.81 2.69
C PRO A 399 -6.51 7.02 3.16
N PHE A 400 -7.10 5.99 3.76
CA PHE A 400 -8.33 6.11 4.51
C PHE A 400 -8.17 7.14 5.65
N PRO A 401 -9.22 7.93 6.01
CA PRO A 401 -10.62 7.87 5.58
C PRO A 401 -10.96 8.76 4.37
N TYR A 402 -12.01 8.38 3.64
CA TYR A 402 -12.58 9.16 2.53
C TYR A 402 -13.89 9.81 2.98
N TYR A 403 -14.15 11.07 2.58
CA TYR A 403 -15.34 11.82 2.97
C TYR A 403 -16.11 12.32 1.76
N SER A 404 -17.44 12.50 1.95
CA SER A 404 -18.30 13.06 0.90
C SER A 404 -17.79 14.39 0.37
N ASN A 405 -17.91 14.58 -0.93
CA ASN A 405 -17.48 15.79 -1.65
C ASN A 405 -15.98 16.09 -1.57
N GLU A 406 -15.17 15.13 -1.13
CA GLU A 406 -13.71 15.22 -1.22
C GLU A 406 -13.20 14.43 -2.44
N PRO A 407 -12.11 14.89 -3.06
CA PRO A 407 -11.52 14.17 -4.18
C PRO A 407 -10.90 12.85 -3.71
N ILE A 408 -11.03 11.82 -4.55
CA ILE A 408 -10.37 10.53 -4.37
C ILE A 408 -9.49 10.30 -5.58
N ASP A 409 -8.20 10.17 -5.35
CA ASP A 409 -7.23 9.89 -6.39
C ASP A 409 -7.08 8.39 -6.59
N ILE A 410 -7.19 7.97 -7.83
CA ILE A 410 -7.22 6.58 -8.25
C ILE A 410 -6.07 6.35 -9.20
N SER A 411 -5.38 5.24 -9.05
CA SER A 411 -4.42 4.74 -10.04
C SER A 411 -4.87 3.39 -10.58
N ALA A 412 -4.56 3.17 -11.85
CA ALA A 412 -4.74 1.89 -12.51
C ALA A 412 -3.45 1.53 -13.26
N ILE A 413 -3.06 0.26 -13.18
CA ILE A 413 -2.03 -0.31 -14.03
C ILE A 413 -2.77 -1.21 -15.02
N SER A 414 -2.46 -1.10 -16.31
CA SER A 414 -3.07 -1.90 -17.37
C SER A 414 -2.01 -2.67 -18.15
N SER A 415 -2.46 -3.58 -19.01
CA SER A 415 -1.57 -4.29 -19.96
C SER A 415 -1.83 -3.79 -21.38
N GLY A 416 -1.39 -2.54 -21.66
CA GLY A 416 -1.50 -1.93 -22.99
C GLY A 416 -2.91 -1.43 -23.38
N LEU A 417 -3.85 -1.34 -22.43
CA LEU A 417 -5.22 -0.90 -22.68
C LEU A 417 -5.59 0.29 -21.79
N GLN A 418 -6.23 1.30 -22.37
CA GLN A 418 -6.80 2.39 -21.59
C GLN A 418 -7.96 1.87 -20.71
N PRO A 419 -7.90 2.04 -19.36
CA PRO A 419 -8.96 1.57 -18.47
C PRO A 419 -10.23 2.41 -18.62
N ALA A 420 -11.36 1.79 -18.91
CA ALA A 420 -12.68 2.39 -18.81
C ALA A 420 -13.20 2.23 -17.38
N LEU A 421 -12.80 3.17 -16.51
CA LEU A 421 -13.08 3.13 -15.08
C LEU A 421 -14.40 3.82 -14.75
N TYR A 422 -15.17 3.19 -13.88
CA TYR A 422 -16.42 3.73 -13.33
C TYR A 422 -16.39 3.73 -11.80
N SER A 423 -16.92 4.80 -11.20
CA SER A 423 -17.32 4.82 -9.79
C SER A 423 -18.83 4.68 -9.72
N ASP A 424 -19.31 3.54 -9.22
CA ASP A 424 -20.71 3.13 -9.32
C ASP A 424 -21.19 3.19 -10.78
N SER A 425 -21.94 4.21 -11.17
CA SER A 425 -22.43 4.44 -12.55
C SER A 425 -21.76 5.60 -13.28
N ILE A 426 -20.82 6.30 -12.63
CA ILE A 426 -20.18 7.51 -13.18
C ILE A 426 -18.83 7.13 -13.78
N GLN A 427 -18.63 7.44 -15.05
CA GLN A 427 -17.36 7.24 -15.73
C GLN A 427 -16.31 8.23 -15.22
N ILE A 428 -15.12 7.72 -14.91
CA ILE A 428 -13.96 8.50 -14.48
C ILE A 428 -12.99 8.62 -15.64
N SER A 429 -12.63 9.86 -15.97
CA SER A 429 -11.59 10.12 -16.96
C SER A 429 -10.22 9.70 -16.42
N MET A 430 -9.54 8.80 -17.14
CA MET A 430 -8.20 8.34 -16.80
C MET A 430 -7.19 8.94 -17.76
N LYS A 431 -6.08 9.42 -17.18
CA LYS A 431 -4.94 10.00 -17.92
C LYS A 431 -3.72 9.12 -17.70
N GLU A 432 -3.06 8.75 -18.79
CA GLU A 432 -1.80 8.01 -18.72
C GLU A 432 -0.67 8.89 -18.18
N ASN A 433 0.21 8.30 -17.40
CA ASN A 433 1.39 8.97 -16.87
C ASN A 433 2.44 9.12 -17.97
N ALA A 434 2.96 10.33 -18.16
CA ALA A 434 3.93 10.63 -19.22
C ALA A 434 5.29 9.92 -19.04
N SER A 435 5.60 9.43 -17.84
CA SER A 435 6.91 8.85 -17.51
C SER A 435 6.85 7.35 -17.22
N VAL A 436 5.66 6.79 -17.02
CA VAL A 436 5.44 5.39 -16.68
C VAL A 436 4.35 4.86 -17.60
N GLU A 437 4.75 4.01 -18.54
CA GLU A 437 3.86 3.33 -19.47
C GLU A 437 2.84 2.46 -18.71
N ASP A 438 1.62 2.37 -19.22
CA ASP A 438 0.53 1.59 -18.63
C ASP A 438 0.10 2.00 -17.21
N TYR A 439 0.61 3.11 -16.70
CA TYR A 439 0.19 3.68 -15.42
C TYR A 439 -0.77 4.84 -15.64
N TRP A 440 -2.00 4.65 -15.20
CA TRP A 440 -3.11 5.59 -15.40
C TRP A 440 -3.50 6.23 -14.07
N THR A 441 -3.85 7.49 -14.11
CA THR A 441 -4.34 8.24 -12.95
C THR A 441 -5.67 8.91 -13.27
N GLY A 442 -6.55 8.94 -12.29
CA GLY A 442 -7.83 9.61 -12.41
C GLY A 442 -8.27 10.15 -11.06
N ARG A 443 -9.20 11.09 -11.07
CA ARG A 443 -9.78 11.68 -9.86
C ARG A 443 -11.29 11.59 -9.94
N SER A 444 -11.89 11.11 -8.86
CA SER A 444 -13.32 11.09 -8.64
C SER A 444 -13.66 11.90 -7.40
N TRP A 445 -14.93 12.22 -7.23
CA TRP A 445 -15.44 12.88 -6.03
C TRP A 445 -16.28 11.89 -5.24
N ALA A 446 -15.94 11.73 -3.97
CA ALA A 446 -16.66 10.82 -3.10
C ALA A 446 -18.15 11.18 -3.01
N GLY A 447 -18.99 10.18 -3.17
CA GLY A 447 -20.43 10.29 -3.08
C GLY A 447 -20.93 10.44 -1.64
N LYS A 448 -22.14 9.92 -1.38
CA LYS A 448 -22.74 9.87 -0.04
C LYS A 448 -21.96 8.89 0.86
N PRO A 449 -22.05 9.04 2.20
CA PRO A 449 -21.49 8.05 3.11
C PRO A 449 -22.00 6.63 2.83
N GLY A 450 -21.10 5.65 2.93
CA GLY A 450 -21.39 4.24 2.67
C GLY A 450 -20.39 3.58 1.70
N TRP A 451 -20.71 2.34 1.31
CA TRP A 451 -19.90 1.57 0.39
C TRP A 451 -20.11 2.02 -1.06
N HIS A 452 -19.00 2.21 -1.77
CA HIS A 452 -18.93 2.50 -3.20
C HIS A 452 -18.06 1.48 -3.92
N ARG A 453 -18.22 1.39 -5.23
CA ARG A 453 -17.47 0.44 -6.05
C ARG A 453 -16.82 1.15 -7.24
N LEU A 454 -15.51 0.97 -7.37
CA LEU A 454 -14.79 1.21 -8.61
C LEU A 454 -14.78 -0.08 -9.43
N HIS A 455 -15.03 0.00 -10.71
CA HIS A 455 -14.93 -1.16 -11.60
C HIS A 455 -14.46 -0.74 -12.99
N ILE A 456 -13.78 -1.66 -13.66
CA ILE A 456 -13.34 -1.51 -15.05
C ILE A 456 -14.30 -2.26 -15.96
N ALA A 457 -14.78 -1.58 -17.00
CA ALA A 457 -15.78 -2.16 -17.90
C ALA A 457 -15.24 -3.30 -18.77
N GLN A 458 -13.92 -3.35 -18.99
CA GLN A 458 -13.29 -4.32 -19.88
C GLN A 458 -13.05 -5.69 -19.23
N ASP A 459 -13.06 -5.76 -17.89
CA ASP A 459 -12.87 -7.02 -17.17
C ASP A 459 -13.62 -7.05 -15.83
N SER A 460 -13.35 -8.07 -15.00
CA SER A 460 -13.97 -8.21 -13.68
C SER A 460 -13.29 -7.42 -12.57
N THR A 461 -12.28 -6.60 -12.90
CA THR A 461 -11.53 -5.83 -11.89
C THR A 461 -12.42 -4.82 -11.20
N GLN A 462 -12.49 -4.94 -9.89
CA GLN A 462 -13.24 -4.03 -9.03
C GLN A 462 -12.50 -3.75 -7.73
N LEU A 463 -12.76 -2.58 -7.16
CA LEU A 463 -12.25 -2.16 -5.86
C LEU A 463 -13.39 -1.50 -5.09
N ASN A 464 -13.70 -2.02 -3.90
CA ASN A 464 -14.68 -1.38 -3.05
C ASN A 464 -14.00 -0.42 -2.07
N TYR A 465 -14.65 0.70 -1.81
CA TYR A 465 -14.19 1.67 -0.83
C TYR A 465 -15.36 2.23 -0.02
N PHE A 466 -15.07 2.78 1.12
CA PHE A 466 -16.10 3.29 2.03
C PHE A 466 -15.91 4.78 2.26
N VAL A 467 -16.97 5.53 2.07
CA VAL A 467 -17.03 6.96 2.39
C VAL A 467 -17.59 7.12 3.78
N SER A 468 -16.78 7.68 4.68
CA SER A 468 -17.12 7.91 6.08
C SER A 468 -17.95 9.20 6.27
N ASP A 469 -18.71 9.28 7.35
CA ASP A 469 -19.28 10.54 7.79
C ASP A 469 -18.18 11.49 8.25
N THR A 470 -18.36 12.79 8.04
CA THR A 470 -17.37 13.83 8.41
C THR A 470 -17.12 13.94 9.91
N SER A 471 -17.97 13.34 10.74
CA SER A 471 -17.81 13.25 12.19
C SER A 471 -16.85 12.14 12.63
N GLU A 472 -16.62 11.14 11.79
CA GLU A 472 -15.78 9.98 12.06
C GLU A 472 -14.31 10.23 11.70
N TRP A 473 -13.40 9.50 12.31
CA TRP A 473 -11.97 9.48 12.00
C TRP A 473 -11.27 10.85 11.94
N ARG A 474 -11.82 11.86 12.64
CA ARG A 474 -11.29 13.24 12.62
C ARG A 474 -9.84 13.32 13.05
N ALA A 475 -9.45 12.54 14.07
CA ALA A 475 -8.08 12.53 14.55
C ALA A 475 -7.11 11.97 13.49
N LEU A 476 -7.51 10.90 12.82
CA LEU A 476 -6.74 10.28 11.76
C LEU A 476 -6.61 11.22 10.55
N LYS A 477 -7.72 11.84 10.14
CA LYS A 477 -7.72 12.82 9.03
C LYS A 477 -6.75 13.97 9.30
N VAL A 478 -6.85 14.59 10.49
CA VAL A 478 -5.98 15.70 10.86
C VAL A 478 -4.52 15.25 10.93
N ALA A 479 -4.24 14.07 11.48
CA ALA A 479 -2.88 13.56 11.55
C ALA A 479 -2.28 13.29 10.15
N ASN A 480 -3.05 12.69 9.24
CA ASN A 480 -2.66 12.48 7.85
C ASN A 480 -2.39 13.84 7.16
N GLN A 481 -3.31 14.79 7.30
CA GLN A 481 -3.16 16.14 6.75
C GLN A 481 -1.89 16.84 7.26
N MET A 482 -1.62 16.77 8.56
CA MET A 482 -0.40 17.35 9.14
C MET A 482 0.86 16.66 8.59
N MET A 483 0.81 15.35 8.39
CA MET A 483 1.92 14.59 7.81
C MET A 483 2.19 15.00 6.36
N ASP A 484 1.15 15.13 5.53
CA ASP A 484 1.26 15.56 4.14
C ASP A 484 1.86 16.97 4.04
N ASN A 485 1.41 17.90 4.89
CA ASN A 485 1.99 19.25 4.94
C ASN A 485 3.47 19.22 5.35
N LYS A 486 3.83 18.35 6.31
CA LYS A 486 5.22 18.18 6.74
C LYS A 486 6.11 17.58 5.65
N LEU A 487 5.60 16.63 4.88
CA LEU A 487 6.33 16.02 3.76
C LEU A 487 6.46 16.98 2.56
N SER A 488 5.44 17.80 2.33
CA SER A 488 5.41 18.76 1.22
C SER A 488 6.18 20.05 1.49
N GLN A 489 6.54 20.33 2.77
CA GLN A 489 7.31 21.53 3.09
C GLN A 489 8.69 21.49 2.41
N LYS A 490 9.06 22.60 1.78
CA LYS A 490 10.42 22.85 1.30
C LYS A 490 10.95 24.04 2.08
N ILE A 491 12.04 23.86 2.81
CA ILE A 491 12.67 24.96 3.55
C ILE A 491 13.18 25.96 2.51
N PRO A 492 12.78 27.24 2.56
CA PRO A 492 13.35 28.25 1.67
C PRO A 492 14.85 28.31 1.94
N VAL A 493 15.65 28.04 0.92
CA VAL A 493 17.07 28.38 0.98
C VAL A 493 17.12 29.90 1.14
N SER A 494 17.74 30.36 2.22
CA SER A 494 17.84 31.78 2.57
C SER A 494 18.52 32.57 1.46
N ASN A 495 17.74 33.03 0.53
CA ASN A 495 17.95 34.12 -0.41
C ASN A 495 16.70 34.20 -1.27
N VAL A 496 15.73 34.98 -0.81
CA VAL A 496 14.62 35.40 -1.65
C VAL A 496 15.19 36.28 -2.75
N LYS A 497 15.70 35.66 -3.81
CA LYS A 497 15.85 36.38 -5.09
C LYS A 497 14.44 36.70 -5.57
N ASN A 498 14.20 37.96 -5.79
CA ASN A 498 12.96 38.48 -6.40
C ASN A 498 12.54 37.56 -7.53
N LEU A 499 11.37 36.91 -7.39
CA LEU A 499 10.78 36.12 -8.46
C LEU A 499 10.43 37.09 -9.59
N SER A 500 11.12 36.98 -10.70
CA SER A 500 10.77 37.73 -11.90
C SER A 500 9.80 36.90 -12.74
N GLU A 501 8.60 37.43 -12.93
CA GLU A 501 7.63 36.89 -13.87
C GLU A 501 7.82 37.53 -15.23
N GLN A 502 7.92 36.74 -16.29
CA GLN A 502 7.91 37.27 -17.66
C GLN A 502 6.49 37.63 -18.05
N LYS A 503 6.17 38.93 -18.03
CA LYS A 503 4.89 39.41 -18.55
C LYS A 503 5.02 39.80 -20.02
N PRO A 504 4.08 39.37 -20.88
CA PRO A 504 4.07 39.80 -22.26
C PRO A 504 3.79 41.30 -22.31
N VAL A 505 4.54 42.01 -23.15
CA VAL A 505 4.32 43.43 -23.39
C VAL A 505 2.91 43.63 -23.95
N SER A 506 2.20 44.65 -23.42
CA SER A 506 0.83 44.97 -23.85
C SER A 506 0.77 45.23 -25.35
N LEU A 507 -0.15 44.59 -26.06
CA LEU A 507 -0.40 44.82 -27.49
C LEU A 507 -0.75 46.27 -27.81
N PHE A 508 -1.32 47.04 -26.86
CA PHE A 508 -1.61 48.46 -27.01
C PHE A 508 -0.37 49.28 -27.25
N LEU A 509 0.78 48.92 -26.67
CA LEU A 509 2.03 49.66 -26.88
C LEU A 509 2.47 49.58 -28.35
N PHE A 510 2.38 48.39 -28.95
CA PHE A 510 2.71 48.20 -30.38
C PHE A 510 1.69 48.90 -31.28
N TYR A 511 0.42 48.92 -30.91
CA TYR A 511 -0.63 49.63 -31.62
C TYR A 511 -0.36 51.15 -31.61
N PHE A 512 -0.02 51.74 -30.48
CA PHE A 512 0.33 53.16 -30.38
C PHE A 512 1.59 53.52 -31.16
N ILE A 513 2.66 52.66 -31.07
CA ILE A 513 3.87 52.87 -31.85
C ILE A 513 3.55 52.90 -33.37
N PHE A 514 2.74 51.95 -33.83
CA PHE A 514 2.30 51.88 -35.23
C PHE A 514 1.51 53.12 -35.62
N LEU A 515 0.58 53.58 -34.80
CA LEU A 515 -0.27 54.74 -35.05
C LEU A 515 0.55 56.00 -35.10
N PHE A 516 1.48 56.22 -34.17
CA PHE A 516 2.38 57.41 -34.20
C PHE A 516 3.34 57.34 -35.36
N SER A 517 3.89 56.18 -35.71
CA SER A 517 4.77 56.05 -36.88
C SER A 517 4.03 56.35 -38.19
N SER A 518 2.80 55.85 -38.32
CA SER A 518 1.96 56.12 -39.49
C SER A 518 1.57 57.57 -39.59
N ALA A 519 1.20 58.24 -38.48
CA ALA A 519 0.89 59.63 -38.40
C ALA A 519 2.10 60.53 -38.77
N PHE A 520 3.29 60.16 -38.28
CA PHE A 520 4.54 60.82 -38.59
C PHE A 520 4.87 60.73 -40.09
N LEU A 521 4.80 59.52 -40.66
CA LEU A 521 5.02 59.32 -42.10
C LEU A 521 4.02 60.07 -42.97
N TRP A 522 2.78 60.29 -42.52
CA TRP A 522 1.77 61.05 -43.20
C TRP A 522 2.01 62.60 -43.11
N LEU A 523 2.53 63.05 -41.95
CA LEU A 523 2.80 64.45 -41.71
C LEU A 523 4.13 64.93 -42.29
N ALA A 524 5.18 64.08 -42.30
CA ALA A 524 6.52 64.47 -42.76
C ALA A 524 6.56 65.09 -44.15
N PRO A 525 5.87 64.61 -45.21
CA PRO A 525 5.87 65.27 -46.53
C PRO A 525 4.99 66.51 -46.59
N LYS A 526 4.24 66.87 -45.54
CA LYS A 526 3.40 68.09 -45.50
C LYS A 526 4.06 69.25 -44.76
N ILE A 527 5.15 68.97 -44.03
CA ILE A 527 5.89 69.96 -43.24
C ILE A 527 7.23 70.32 -43.93
N SER A 528 7.71 69.46 -44.83
CA SER A 528 8.81 69.78 -45.76
C SER A 528 8.25 70.45 -47.01
#